data_60434735c7dc650df3b315180d40dccb
#
_entry.id   60434735c7dc650df3b315180d40dccb
#
_cell.length_a   1.000
_cell.length_b   1.000
_cell.length_c   1.000
_cell.angle_alpha   90.00
_cell.angle_beta   90.00
_cell.angle_gamma   90.00
#
_symmetry.space_group_name_H-M   'P 1'
#
loop_
_entity.id
_entity.type
_entity.pdbx_description
1 polymer ?
#
loop_
_entity_poly.entity_id
_entity_poly.type
_entity_poly.pdbx_seq_one_letter_code
_entity_poly.pdbx_strand_id
1 'polypeptide(L)'
;MRRVAVLGGVRIPFCRSHTAYAELSNLDMLTAALAGLIDRFSLNGAHIDEVVGGAVVTHAKDWNLAREVVIGSALAPTTPAITMMQACGTSLQGALGLGAKIATGQIDCGIALGSDTTSDAPIVFKRSFAQRLVQLSRARSFGEKLAVFKGFTPAELAPQPPSTSEPRTGLSMGEHCELMAKEWGITREAEDLLAYESHKKAAAAYDQGFMDDLVIPCAGVFRDNNLREDISLEKMAELKPVFDRAGGTITAANSTPLTDGASTVLLASEEWAAKRNLPVQAYLTFGRTAAVDYVAGEGLLMAPTVAVSDLLKESNLTLQDFDYYEIHEAFAAQVLATLKAWESDDYCRNRLGRDRALGSIDRAKLNVKGSSIAFGHPFAATGARILAVLAKLLHTEGGRRGLISVCTAGGMGVAAILEGAGSAGPAQGTMA
;
A
#
# COMPACT_ATOMS: atom_id res chain seq x y z
N MET A 1 -10.69 -26.05 -0.76
CA MET A 1 -10.86 -24.59 -0.93
C MET A 1 -10.80 -24.24 -2.40
N ARG A 2 -11.56 -23.23 -2.88
CA ARG A 2 -11.47 -22.78 -4.27
C ARG A 2 -10.20 -21.98 -4.51
N ARG A 3 -9.69 -21.96 -5.73
CA ARG A 3 -8.58 -21.10 -6.11
C ARG A 3 -9.06 -19.64 -6.22
N VAL A 4 -8.22 -18.73 -5.79
CA VAL A 4 -8.49 -17.29 -5.82
C VAL A 4 -7.73 -16.67 -6.99
N ALA A 5 -8.45 -16.39 -8.06
CA ALA A 5 -7.88 -15.78 -9.25
C ALA A 5 -7.70 -14.28 -9.07
N VAL A 6 -6.53 -13.75 -9.38
CA VAL A 6 -6.26 -12.34 -9.61
C VAL A 6 -6.40 -12.08 -11.11
N LEU A 7 -7.42 -11.32 -11.48
CA LEU A 7 -7.73 -11.06 -12.88
C LEU A 7 -6.98 -9.85 -13.43
N GLY A 8 -6.53 -8.97 -12.54
CA GLY A 8 -5.76 -7.79 -12.84
C GLY A 8 -6.26 -6.57 -12.06
N GLY A 9 -5.60 -5.45 -12.24
CA GLY A 9 -5.95 -4.20 -11.57
C GLY A 9 -5.73 -2.99 -12.46
N VAL A 10 -6.27 -1.87 -12.03
CA VAL A 10 -6.15 -0.56 -12.69
C VAL A 10 -5.84 0.49 -11.63
N ARG A 11 -5.01 1.46 -11.98
CA ARG A 11 -4.75 2.65 -11.19
C ARG A 11 -4.74 3.90 -12.04
N ILE A 12 -4.95 5.05 -11.41
CA ILE A 12 -4.59 6.33 -12.02
C ILE A 12 -3.09 6.58 -11.84
N PRO A 13 -2.45 7.48 -12.60
CA PRO A 13 -1.08 7.91 -12.31
C PRO A 13 -0.98 8.40 -10.86
N PHE A 14 0.13 8.12 -10.20
CA PHE A 14 0.39 8.66 -8.88
C PHE A 14 1.10 10.01 -9.00
N CYS A 15 0.61 11.01 -8.28
CA CYS A 15 1.10 12.38 -8.37
C CYS A 15 1.64 12.85 -7.02
N ARG A 16 2.71 13.61 -7.03
CA ARG A 16 3.16 14.33 -5.83
C ARG A 16 2.03 15.20 -5.32
N SER A 17 1.88 15.22 -4.02
CA SER A 17 0.90 16.08 -3.36
C SER A 17 1.09 17.56 -3.74
N HIS A 18 -0.02 18.28 -3.75
CA HIS A 18 -0.09 19.69 -4.13
C HIS A 18 0.36 19.96 -5.60
N THR A 19 0.19 18.96 -6.48
CA THR A 19 0.45 19.11 -7.93
C THR A 19 -0.83 18.85 -8.72
N ALA A 20 -0.81 17.91 -9.67
CA ALA A 20 -1.90 17.70 -10.62
C ALA A 20 -3.25 17.29 -10.00
N TYR A 21 -3.24 16.67 -8.83
CA TYR A 21 -4.45 16.20 -8.14
C TYR A 21 -4.82 17.05 -6.90
N ALA A 22 -4.30 18.28 -6.80
CA ALA A 22 -4.52 19.13 -5.63
C ALA A 22 -6.00 19.38 -5.29
N GLU A 23 -6.88 19.35 -6.29
CA GLU A 23 -8.32 19.59 -6.15
C GLU A 23 -9.17 18.30 -6.12
N LEU A 24 -8.53 17.11 -6.19
CA LEU A 24 -9.24 15.84 -6.19
C LEU A 24 -9.30 15.23 -4.78
N SER A 25 -10.48 14.79 -4.41
CA SER A 25 -10.69 14.02 -3.18
C SER A 25 -10.36 12.53 -3.38
N ASN A 26 -10.27 11.77 -2.26
CA ASN A 26 -10.20 10.32 -2.31
C ASN A 26 -11.37 9.70 -3.07
N LEU A 27 -12.57 10.25 -2.93
CA LEU A 27 -13.75 9.78 -3.66
C LEU A 27 -13.59 9.95 -5.16
N ASP A 28 -13.12 11.11 -5.62
CA ASP A 28 -12.92 11.39 -7.05
C ASP A 28 -11.89 10.44 -7.65
N MET A 29 -10.74 10.28 -6.99
CA MET A 29 -9.66 9.43 -7.48
C MET A 29 -10.02 7.94 -7.47
N LEU A 30 -10.70 7.45 -6.44
CA LEU A 30 -11.18 6.07 -6.38
C LEU A 30 -12.26 5.79 -7.43
N THR A 31 -13.17 6.74 -7.63
CA THR A 31 -14.22 6.61 -8.66
C THR A 31 -13.58 6.53 -10.05
N ALA A 32 -12.55 7.33 -10.33
CA ALA A 32 -11.81 7.26 -11.60
C ALA A 32 -11.09 5.92 -11.77
N ALA A 33 -10.38 5.44 -10.75
CA ALA A 33 -9.70 4.15 -10.80
C ALA A 33 -10.68 2.97 -10.97
N LEU A 34 -11.82 3.02 -10.25
CA LEU A 34 -12.86 1.99 -10.38
C LEU A 34 -13.53 2.03 -11.75
N ALA A 35 -13.77 3.21 -12.33
CA ALA A 35 -14.31 3.34 -13.68
C ALA A 35 -13.40 2.65 -14.70
N GLY A 36 -12.09 2.86 -14.63
CA GLY A 36 -11.14 2.17 -15.49
C GLY A 36 -11.12 0.64 -15.30
N LEU A 37 -11.30 0.15 -14.08
CA LEU A 37 -11.43 -1.29 -13.83
C LEU A 37 -12.72 -1.84 -14.44
N ILE A 38 -13.83 -1.12 -14.30
CA ILE A 38 -15.13 -1.49 -14.87
C ILE A 38 -15.04 -1.58 -16.40
N ASP A 39 -14.42 -0.59 -17.04
CA ASP A 39 -14.22 -0.55 -18.49
C ASP A 39 -13.34 -1.72 -18.96
N ARG A 40 -12.20 -1.92 -18.30
CA ARG A 40 -11.24 -2.98 -18.63
C ARG A 40 -11.87 -4.38 -18.59
N PHE A 41 -12.69 -4.65 -17.60
CA PHE A 41 -13.29 -5.99 -17.39
C PHE A 41 -14.77 -6.07 -17.80
N SER A 42 -15.30 -5.04 -18.49
CA SER A 42 -16.69 -5.00 -18.98
C SER A 42 -17.71 -5.25 -17.86
N LEU A 43 -17.53 -4.58 -16.71
CA LEU A 43 -18.36 -4.76 -15.51
C LEU A 43 -19.51 -3.74 -15.41
N ASN A 44 -19.83 -3.00 -16.47
CA ASN A 44 -20.93 -2.01 -16.45
C ASN A 44 -22.25 -2.68 -16.08
N GLY A 45 -22.94 -2.18 -15.06
CA GLY A 45 -24.17 -2.75 -14.50
C GLY A 45 -23.99 -4.07 -13.75
N ALA A 46 -22.76 -4.60 -13.64
CA ALA A 46 -22.51 -5.84 -12.94
C ALA A 46 -22.65 -5.69 -11.42
N HIS A 47 -23.24 -6.70 -10.80
CA HIS A 47 -23.17 -6.87 -9.35
C HIS A 47 -21.87 -7.57 -9.00
N ILE A 48 -21.09 -6.97 -8.09
CA ILE A 48 -19.92 -7.56 -7.47
C ILE A 48 -20.29 -7.94 -6.04
N ASP A 49 -19.88 -9.14 -5.60
CA ASP A 49 -20.33 -9.67 -4.31
C ASP A 49 -19.83 -8.83 -3.14
N GLU A 50 -18.63 -8.24 -3.23
CA GLU A 50 -18.12 -7.32 -2.23
C GLU A 50 -17.02 -6.40 -2.78
N VAL A 51 -17.05 -5.13 -2.38
CA VAL A 51 -15.95 -4.16 -2.60
C VAL A 51 -15.35 -3.79 -1.25
N VAL A 52 -14.03 -3.91 -1.11
CA VAL A 52 -13.31 -3.65 0.16
C VAL A 52 -12.16 -2.70 -0.07
N GLY A 53 -12.04 -1.67 0.75
CA GLY A 53 -10.89 -0.77 0.73
C GLY A 53 -11.17 0.56 1.42
N GLY A 54 -10.33 1.55 1.17
CA GLY A 54 -10.45 2.85 1.81
C GLY A 54 -9.25 3.75 1.60
N ALA A 55 -9.06 4.65 2.55
CA ALA A 55 -7.96 5.60 2.59
C ALA A 55 -7.47 5.79 4.02
N VAL A 56 -6.24 6.27 4.19
CA VAL A 56 -5.65 6.61 5.49
C VAL A 56 -6.05 8.02 5.90
N VAL A 57 -5.92 8.96 4.98
CA VAL A 57 -6.24 10.38 5.18
C VAL A 57 -7.67 10.61 4.69
N THR A 58 -8.65 10.56 5.61
CA THR A 58 -10.07 10.63 5.28
C THR A 58 -10.79 11.79 5.97
N HIS A 59 -11.70 12.43 5.25
CA HIS A 59 -12.66 13.36 5.85
C HIS A 59 -13.75 12.61 6.62
N ALA A 60 -14.23 13.19 7.70
CA ALA A 60 -15.30 12.60 8.51
C ALA A 60 -16.62 12.37 7.73
N LYS A 61 -16.85 13.11 6.64
CA LYS A 61 -18.00 12.92 5.74
C LYS A 61 -17.92 11.61 4.94
N ASP A 62 -16.72 11.11 4.69
CA ASP A 62 -16.44 9.94 3.85
C ASP A 62 -16.34 8.64 4.68
N TRP A 63 -17.13 8.55 5.74
CA TRP A 63 -17.11 7.44 6.70
C TRP A 63 -17.34 6.05 6.09
N ASN A 64 -17.97 5.96 4.92
CA ASN A 64 -18.07 4.73 4.13
C ASN A 64 -17.64 4.99 2.68
N LEU A 65 -16.39 5.41 2.50
CA LEU A 65 -15.79 5.80 1.23
C LEU A 65 -15.99 4.73 0.14
N ALA A 66 -15.72 3.45 0.45
CA ALA A 66 -15.86 2.37 -0.51
C ALA A 66 -17.31 2.23 -1.03
N ARG A 67 -18.30 2.46 -0.17
CA ARG A 67 -19.71 2.41 -0.57
C ARG A 67 -20.10 3.60 -1.44
N GLU A 68 -19.64 4.80 -1.12
CA GLU A 68 -19.88 5.99 -1.93
C GLU A 68 -19.26 5.86 -3.33
N VAL A 69 -18.04 5.29 -3.41
CA VAL A 69 -17.38 4.98 -4.70
C VAL A 69 -18.21 4.01 -5.53
N VAL A 70 -18.78 2.96 -4.93
CA VAL A 70 -19.66 2.01 -5.64
C VAL A 70 -20.91 2.71 -6.16
N ILE A 71 -21.58 3.51 -5.33
CA ILE A 71 -22.81 4.24 -5.73
C ILE A 71 -22.50 5.25 -6.84
N GLY A 72 -21.34 5.89 -6.81
CA GLY A 72 -20.89 6.84 -7.82
C GLY A 72 -20.33 6.20 -9.09
N SER A 73 -20.24 4.86 -9.16
CA SER A 73 -19.67 4.13 -10.28
C SER A 73 -20.75 3.51 -11.19
N ALA A 74 -20.30 2.87 -12.26
CA ALA A 74 -21.19 2.12 -13.16
C ALA A 74 -21.46 0.66 -12.72
N LEU A 75 -21.05 0.24 -11.52
CA LEU A 75 -21.46 -1.05 -10.94
C LEU A 75 -22.94 -1.02 -10.55
N ALA A 76 -23.54 -2.20 -10.41
CA ALA A 76 -24.88 -2.30 -9.83
C ALA A 76 -24.91 -1.64 -8.44
N PRO A 77 -25.85 -0.72 -8.15
CA PRO A 77 -25.89 -0.04 -6.86
C PRO A 77 -26.21 -0.95 -5.67
N THR A 78 -26.58 -2.20 -5.94
CA THR A 78 -26.77 -3.26 -4.93
C THR A 78 -25.47 -3.94 -4.52
N THR A 79 -24.34 -3.63 -5.14
CA THR A 79 -23.01 -4.13 -4.77
C THR A 79 -22.65 -3.68 -3.36
N PRO A 80 -22.45 -4.57 -2.38
CA PRO A 80 -22.06 -4.18 -1.03
C PRO A 80 -20.61 -3.70 -0.99
N ALA A 81 -20.29 -2.81 -0.04
CA ALA A 81 -18.92 -2.33 0.13
C ALA A 81 -18.57 -2.07 1.60
N ILE A 82 -17.31 -2.29 1.96
CA ILE A 82 -16.77 -2.12 3.30
C ILE A 82 -15.56 -1.19 3.23
N THR A 83 -15.59 -0.13 4.03
CA THR A 83 -14.43 0.74 4.22
C THR A 83 -13.57 0.19 5.36
N MET A 84 -12.27 0.00 5.07
CA MET A 84 -11.27 -0.41 6.03
C MET A 84 -10.01 0.44 5.93
N MET A 85 -9.17 0.40 6.96
CA MET A 85 -7.89 1.09 6.96
C MET A 85 -6.84 0.28 7.72
N GLN A 86 -5.70 0.05 7.07
CA GLN A 86 -4.49 -0.54 7.62
C GLN A 86 -3.26 0.16 7.03
N ALA A 87 -3.27 1.48 7.08
CA ALA A 87 -2.21 2.33 6.52
C ALA A 87 -1.79 1.86 5.11
N CYS A 88 -0.50 1.70 4.83
CA CYS A 88 0.03 1.31 3.52
C CYS A 88 -0.42 -0.10 3.06
N GLY A 89 -0.87 -0.96 3.97
CA GLY A 89 -1.34 -2.32 3.70
C GLY A 89 -2.83 -2.42 3.32
N THR A 90 -3.60 -1.33 3.37
CA THR A 90 -5.07 -1.32 3.28
C THR A 90 -5.61 -2.14 2.11
N SER A 91 -5.25 -1.83 0.88
CA SER A 91 -5.81 -2.53 -0.28
C SER A 91 -5.29 -3.97 -0.44
N LEU A 92 -4.05 -4.27 0.01
CA LEU A 92 -3.57 -5.64 0.02
C LEU A 92 -4.33 -6.47 1.07
N GLN A 93 -4.53 -5.93 2.27
CA GLN A 93 -5.33 -6.61 3.31
C GLN A 93 -6.78 -6.80 2.88
N GLY A 94 -7.35 -5.82 2.17
CA GLY A 94 -8.66 -5.95 1.53
C GLY A 94 -8.70 -7.12 0.55
N ALA A 95 -7.67 -7.24 -0.30
CA ALA A 95 -7.54 -8.36 -1.24
C ALA A 95 -7.40 -9.72 -0.53
N LEU A 96 -6.63 -9.80 0.57
CA LEU A 96 -6.52 -11.02 1.39
C LEU A 96 -7.86 -11.41 2.01
N GLY A 97 -8.60 -10.44 2.53
CA GLY A 97 -9.94 -10.68 3.10
C GLY A 97 -10.95 -11.20 2.06
N LEU A 98 -10.98 -10.58 0.89
CA LEU A 98 -11.79 -11.06 -0.24
C LEU A 98 -11.35 -12.44 -0.71
N GLY A 99 -10.04 -12.67 -0.81
CA GLY A 99 -9.47 -13.96 -1.18
C GLY A 99 -9.92 -15.08 -0.23
N ALA A 100 -9.91 -14.85 1.07
CA ALA A 100 -10.39 -15.81 2.06
C ALA A 100 -11.89 -16.14 1.88
N LYS A 101 -12.74 -15.14 1.61
CA LYS A 101 -14.17 -15.34 1.33
C LYS A 101 -14.40 -16.08 0.01
N ILE A 102 -13.63 -15.80 -1.03
CA ILE A 102 -13.68 -16.52 -2.32
C ILE A 102 -13.25 -17.97 -2.11
N ALA A 103 -12.14 -18.21 -1.43
CA ALA A 103 -11.61 -19.55 -1.17
C ALA A 103 -12.59 -20.43 -0.39
N THR A 104 -13.34 -19.86 0.55
CA THR A 104 -14.36 -20.56 1.37
C THR A 104 -15.71 -20.63 0.68
N GLY A 105 -15.91 -20.01 -0.48
CA GLY A 105 -17.17 -20.06 -1.22
C GLY A 105 -18.27 -19.13 -0.70
N GLN A 106 -17.93 -18.15 0.13
CA GLN A 106 -18.88 -17.15 0.62
C GLN A 106 -19.25 -16.14 -0.44
N ILE A 107 -18.29 -15.80 -1.31
CA ILE A 107 -18.45 -14.91 -2.46
C ILE A 107 -17.77 -15.52 -3.69
N ASP A 108 -18.14 -15.08 -4.89
CA ASP A 108 -17.52 -15.50 -6.14
C ASP A 108 -16.55 -14.47 -6.69
N CYS A 109 -16.77 -13.18 -6.44
CA CYS A 109 -15.89 -12.10 -6.89
C CYS A 109 -15.84 -10.95 -5.90
N GLY A 110 -14.76 -10.18 -5.97
CA GLY A 110 -14.58 -8.99 -5.15
C GLY A 110 -13.58 -8.01 -5.74
N ILE A 111 -13.71 -6.74 -5.39
CA ILE A 111 -12.77 -5.68 -5.77
C ILE A 111 -12.10 -5.14 -4.51
N ALA A 112 -10.78 -5.21 -4.45
CA ALA A 112 -10.00 -4.47 -3.45
C ALA A 112 -9.55 -3.14 -4.05
N LEU A 113 -9.65 -2.06 -3.26
CA LEU A 113 -9.31 -0.73 -3.72
C LEU A 113 -8.66 0.10 -2.60
N GLY A 114 -7.93 1.14 -2.99
CA GLY A 114 -7.32 2.07 -2.05
C GLY A 114 -6.98 3.39 -2.72
N SER A 115 -7.06 4.46 -1.96
CA SER A 115 -6.67 5.80 -2.36
C SER A 115 -6.05 6.53 -1.19
N ASP A 116 -5.21 7.50 -1.47
CA ASP A 116 -4.90 8.55 -0.52
C ASP A 116 -4.59 9.87 -1.23
N THR A 117 -4.87 10.95 -0.53
CA THR A 117 -4.42 12.29 -0.88
C THR A 117 -3.99 13.03 0.39
N THR A 118 -2.82 13.64 0.33
CA THR A 118 -2.37 14.59 1.35
C THR A 118 -2.60 16.04 0.89
N SER A 119 -3.01 16.23 -0.35
CA SER A 119 -3.44 17.54 -0.90
C SER A 119 -4.79 17.97 -0.36
N ASP A 120 -5.73 17.02 -0.19
CA ASP A 120 -7.06 17.22 0.42
C ASP A 120 -7.09 16.66 1.86
N ALA A 121 -6.08 17.01 2.67
CA ALA A 121 -6.01 16.54 4.05
C ALA A 121 -7.07 17.22 4.94
N PRO A 122 -7.79 16.47 5.80
CA PRO A 122 -8.80 17.05 6.69
C PRO A 122 -8.14 17.95 7.74
N ILE A 123 -8.43 19.24 7.68
CA ILE A 123 -8.01 20.20 8.71
C ILE A 123 -9.16 20.36 9.70
N VAL A 124 -8.94 20.01 10.95
CA VAL A 124 -9.96 20.03 11.99
C VAL A 124 -9.69 21.10 13.05
N PHE A 125 -10.70 21.47 13.80
CA PHE A 125 -10.52 22.29 14.97
C PHE A 125 -9.83 21.53 16.11
N LYS A 126 -9.08 22.23 16.95
CA LYS A 126 -8.60 21.67 18.20
C LYS A 126 -9.76 21.10 19.01
N ARG A 127 -9.51 19.99 19.70
CA ARG A 127 -10.55 19.30 20.49
C ARG A 127 -11.27 20.22 21.47
N SER A 128 -10.56 21.18 22.11
CA SER A 128 -11.17 22.14 23.02
C SER A 128 -12.25 22.99 22.34
N PHE A 129 -11.94 23.52 21.16
CA PHE A 129 -12.91 24.34 20.41
C PHE A 129 -14.06 23.49 19.84
N ALA A 130 -13.75 22.30 19.30
CA ALA A 130 -14.79 21.36 18.83
C ALA A 130 -15.78 21.00 19.96
N GLN A 131 -15.28 20.75 21.18
CA GLN A 131 -16.15 20.51 22.35
C GLN A 131 -17.02 21.71 22.71
N ARG A 132 -16.52 22.96 22.60
CA ARG A 132 -17.31 24.17 22.79
C ARG A 132 -18.44 24.26 21.76
N LEU A 133 -18.17 23.96 20.49
CA LEU A 133 -19.20 23.97 19.44
C LEU A 133 -20.31 22.93 19.73
N VAL A 134 -19.96 21.75 20.23
CA VAL A 134 -20.91 20.72 20.65
C VAL A 134 -21.72 21.22 21.87
N GLN A 135 -21.11 21.88 22.84
CA GLN A 135 -21.81 22.47 23.98
C GLN A 135 -22.74 23.59 23.51
N LEU A 136 -22.27 24.44 22.59
CA LEU A 136 -23.07 25.53 22.02
C LEU A 136 -24.34 25.02 21.31
N SER A 137 -24.24 23.90 20.58
CA SER A 137 -25.40 23.30 19.90
C SER A 137 -26.46 22.75 20.87
N ARG A 138 -26.05 22.45 22.11
CA ARG A 138 -26.94 21.95 23.18
C ARG A 138 -27.52 23.06 24.07
N ALA A 139 -26.90 24.24 24.06
CA ALA A 139 -27.32 25.37 24.89
C ALA A 139 -28.67 25.93 24.45
N ARG A 140 -29.63 26.00 25.35
CA ARG A 140 -31.02 26.42 25.08
C ARG A 140 -31.26 27.91 25.32
N SER A 141 -30.55 28.51 26.27
CA SER A 141 -30.69 29.92 26.63
C SER A 141 -29.50 30.75 26.15
N PHE A 142 -29.68 32.05 26.01
CA PHE A 142 -28.64 32.99 25.66
C PHE A 142 -27.49 32.98 26.70
N GLY A 143 -27.86 32.90 28.00
CA GLY A 143 -26.87 32.81 29.08
C GLY A 143 -25.98 31.56 28.98
N GLU A 144 -26.59 30.40 28.68
CA GLU A 144 -25.83 29.15 28.44
C GLU A 144 -24.89 29.27 27.24
N LYS A 145 -25.36 29.90 26.15
CA LYS A 145 -24.51 30.11 24.94
C LYS A 145 -23.29 30.96 25.26
N LEU A 146 -23.48 32.04 26.04
CA LEU A 146 -22.36 32.88 26.49
C LEU A 146 -21.42 32.13 27.43
N ALA A 147 -21.94 31.30 28.31
CA ALA A 147 -21.16 30.51 29.26
C ALA A 147 -20.20 29.55 28.58
N VAL A 148 -20.54 29.01 27.40
CA VAL A 148 -19.65 28.12 26.59
C VAL A 148 -18.34 28.82 26.26
N PHE A 149 -18.33 30.12 26.05
CA PHE A 149 -17.11 30.87 25.71
C PHE A 149 -16.34 31.40 26.92
N LYS A 150 -16.78 31.11 28.14
CA LYS A 150 -16.00 31.44 29.33
C LYS A 150 -14.65 30.77 29.29
N GLY A 151 -13.57 31.57 29.40
CA GLY A 151 -12.19 31.09 29.29
C GLY A 151 -11.74 30.71 27.88
N PHE A 152 -12.49 31.06 26.83
CA PHE A 152 -12.07 30.89 25.45
C PHE A 152 -10.83 31.74 25.16
N THR A 153 -9.90 31.13 24.42
CA THR A 153 -8.68 31.79 23.92
C THR A 153 -8.61 31.69 22.39
N PRO A 154 -8.11 32.72 21.68
CA PRO A 154 -7.94 32.66 20.23
C PRO A 154 -7.05 31.49 19.77
N ALA A 155 -6.14 30.99 20.59
CA ALA A 155 -5.30 29.84 20.31
C ALA A 155 -6.11 28.53 20.11
N GLU A 156 -7.34 28.46 20.59
CA GLU A 156 -8.25 27.31 20.36
C GLU A 156 -8.73 27.24 18.91
N LEU A 157 -8.74 28.36 18.18
CA LEU A 157 -9.14 28.41 16.76
C LEU A 157 -8.05 27.90 15.80
N ALA A 158 -6.80 27.73 16.30
CA ALA A 158 -5.73 27.27 15.44
C ALA A 158 -6.10 25.90 14.82
N PRO A 159 -6.02 25.76 13.50
CA PRO A 159 -6.32 24.52 12.81
C PRO A 159 -5.36 23.41 13.24
N GLN A 160 -5.85 22.18 13.21
CA GLN A 160 -5.05 20.98 13.49
C GLN A 160 -5.05 20.08 12.27
N PRO A 161 -3.93 19.99 11.53
CA PRO A 161 -3.79 19.05 10.45
C PRO A 161 -3.63 17.62 11.00
N PRO A 162 -3.77 16.57 10.15
CA PRO A 162 -3.44 15.22 10.50
C PRO A 162 -2.00 15.11 11.03
N SER A 163 -1.77 14.21 11.99
CA SER A 163 -0.43 13.96 12.51
C SER A 163 0.38 13.15 11.50
N THR A 164 1.64 13.52 11.32
CA THR A 164 2.63 12.76 10.53
C THR A 164 3.49 11.84 11.41
N SER A 165 3.24 11.82 12.72
CA SER A 165 4.02 11.08 13.71
C SER A 165 3.19 9.97 14.33
N GLU A 166 3.86 8.87 14.67
CA GLU A 166 3.29 7.78 15.45
C GLU A 166 2.89 8.28 16.86
N PRO A 167 1.62 8.06 17.28
CA PRO A 167 1.13 8.68 18.52
C PRO A 167 1.87 8.24 19.79
N ARG A 168 2.47 7.04 19.79
CA ARG A 168 3.12 6.45 20.96
C ARG A 168 4.55 6.93 21.15
N THR A 169 5.26 7.22 20.06
CA THR A 169 6.66 7.63 20.09
C THR A 169 6.84 9.12 19.80
N GLY A 170 5.88 9.74 19.12
CA GLY A 170 5.98 11.11 18.63
C GLY A 170 6.92 11.27 17.43
N LEU A 171 7.53 10.18 16.96
CA LEU A 171 8.41 10.18 15.80
C LEU A 171 7.64 9.91 14.52
N SER A 172 8.03 10.54 13.43
CA SER A 172 7.53 10.27 12.08
C SER A 172 8.04 8.91 11.55
N MET A 173 7.41 8.42 10.48
CA MET A 173 7.86 7.20 9.79
C MET A 173 9.31 7.30 9.33
N GLY A 174 9.72 8.47 8.82
CA GLY A 174 11.09 8.70 8.37
C GLY A 174 12.11 8.76 9.51
N GLU A 175 11.76 9.36 10.64
CA GLU A 175 12.63 9.35 11.85
C GLU A 175 12.78 7.92 12.38
N HIS A 176 11.73 7.13 12.44
CA HIS A 176 11.83 5.70 12.78
C HIS A 176 12.70 4.93 11.78
N CYS A 177 12.56 5.20 10.48
CA CYS A 177 13.38 4.57 9.47
C CYS A 177 14.85 4.96 9.57
N GLU A 178 15.15 6.20 9.93
CA GLU A 178 16.52 6.66 10.17
C GLU A 178 17.17 5.94 11.38
N LEU A 179 16.40 5.68 12.45
CA LEU A 179 16.87 4.85 13.56
C LEU A 179 17.20 3.43 13.10
N MET A 180 16.32 2.83 12.27
CA MET A 180 16.55 1.51 11.70
C MET A 180 17.75 1.48 10.75
N ALA A 181 17.95 2.52 9.93
CA ALA A 181 19.11 2.61 9.03
C ALA A 181 20.41 2.57 9.81
N LYS A 182 20.49 3.28 10.94
CA LYS A 182 21.64 3.27 11.86
C LYS A 182 21.84 1.92 12.54
N GLU A 183 20.79 1.34 13.08
CA GLU A 183 20.82 0.04 13.76
C GLU A 183 21.33 -1.06 12.83
N TRP A 184 20.82 -1.08 11.59
CA TRP A 184 21.17 -2.07 10.59
C TRP A 184 22.42 -1.69 9.77
N GLY A 185 23.06 -0.56 10.06
CA GLY A 185 24.24 -0.09 9.33
C GLY A 185 23.99 0.02 7.83
N ILE A 186 22.85 0.60 7.45
CA ILE A 186 22.52 0.87 6.04
C ILE A 186 23.28 2.13 5.62
N THR A 187 23.98 2.05 4.50
CA THR A 187 24.77 3.20 4.01
C THR A 187 23.94 4.01 3.01
N ARG A 188 24.26 5.29 2.93
CA ARG A 188 23.66 6.25 2.00
C ARG A 188 23.78 5.78 0.53
N GLU A 189 24.95 5.27 0.17
CA GLU A 189 25.23 4.79 -1.19
C GLU A 189 24.34 3.60 -1.56
N ALA A 190 24.10 2.69 -0.62
CA ALA A 190 23.21 1.55 -0.85
C ALA A 190 21.74 1.99 -1.01
N GLU A 191 21.31 2.97 -0.23
CA GLU A 191 19.97 3.57 -0.35
C GLU A 191 19.78 4.29 -1.69
N ASP A 192 20.74 5.13 -2.06
CA ASP A 192 20.69 5.87 -3.31
C ASP A 192 20.74 4.93 -4.53
N LEU A 193 21.52 3.86 -4.47
CA LEU A 193 21.57 2.85 -5.54
C LEU A 193 20.21 2.15 -5.71
N LEU A 194 19.57 1.72 -4.63
CA LEU A 194 18.26 1.07 -4.70
C LEU A 194 17.21 2.02 -5.30
N ALA A 195 17.21 3.28 -4.89
CA ALA A 195 16.27 4.28 -5.41
C ALA A 195 16.54 4.60 -6.89
N TYR A 196 17.81 4.74 -7.27
CA TYR A 196 18.22 4.91 -8.66
C TYR A 196 17.72 3.75 -9.56
N GLU A 197 17.95 2.50 -9.12
CA GLU A 197 17.48 1.32 -9.84
C GLU A 197 15.96 1.28 -9.97
N SER A 198 15.22 1.64 -8.90
CA SER A 198 13.77 1.70 -8.93
C SER A 198 13.26 2.66 -10.01
N HIS A 199 13.83 3.88 -10.11
CA HIS A 199 13.47 4.84 -11.15
C HIS A 199 13.81 4.34 -12.56
N LYS A 200 15.00 3.73 -12.76
CA LYS A 200 15.41 3.22 -14.09
C LYS A 200 14.52 2.06 -14.53
N LYS A 201 14.20 1.13 -13.64
CA LYS A 201 13.27 0.01 -13.91
C LYS A 201 11.86 0.52 -14.22
N ALA A 202 11.37 1.53 -13.50
CA ALA A 202 10.06 2.14 -13.72
C ALA A 202 9.99 2.85 -15.07
N ALA A 203 11.01 3.63 -15.43
CA ALA A 203 11.08 4.28 -16.75
C ALA A 203 11.05 3.23 -17.88
N ALA A 204 11.90 2.20 -17.79
CA ALA A 204 11.93 1.11 -18.75
C ALA A 204 10.59 0.37 -18.86
N ALA A 205 9.87 0.17 -17.74
CA ALA A 205 8.55 -0.46 -17.74
C ALA A 205 7.51 0.35 -18.51
N TYR A 206 7.53 1.68 -18.40
CA TYR A 206 6.70 2.57 -19.21
C TYR A 206 7.08 2.51 -20.69
N ASP A 207 8.37 2.62 -21.00
CA ASP A 207 8.85 2.65 -22.39
C ASP A 207 8.59 1.34 -23.14
N GLN A 208 8.55 0.21 -22.41
CA GLN A 208 8.19 -1.12 -22.93
C GLN A 208 6.68 -1.37 -23.01
N GLY A 209 5.83 -0.41 -22.61
CA GLY A 209 4.37 -0.57 -22.61
C GLY A 209 3.84 -1.47 -21.50
N PHE A 210 4.67 -1.87 -20.53
CA PHE A 210 4.19 -2.72 -19.43
C PHE A 210 3.11 -2.05 -18.59
N MET A 211 3.10 -0.71 -18.51
CA MET A 211 2.11 0.04 -17.73
C MET A 211 0.82 0.38 -18.48
N ASP A 212 0.73 0.14 -19.80
CA ASP A 212 -0.34 0.66 -20.66
C ASP A 212 -1.75 0.22 -20.27
N ASP A 213 -1.90 -1.00 -19.76
CA ASP A 213 -3.20 -1.54 -19.29
C ASP A 213 -3.40 -1.47 -17.77
N LEU A 214 -2.35 -1.06 -17.03
CA LEU A 214 -2.39 -0.88 -15.58
C LEU A 214 -2.69 0.56 -15.17
N VAL A 215 -2.27 1.54 -16.00
CA VAL A 215 -2.36 2.97 -15.70
C VAL A 215 -3.30 3.65 -16.70
N ILE A 216 -4.39 4.20 -16.18
CA ILE A 216 -5.35 4.95 -17.00
C ILE A 216 -5.17 6.45 -16.79
N PRO A 217 -5.33 7.29 -17.82
CA PRO A 217 -5.26 8.73 -17.67
C PRO A 217 -6.30 9.26 -16.66
N CYS A 218 -5.90 10.25 -15.85
CA CYS A 218 -6.81 10.94 -14.94
C CYS A 218 -6.44 12.43 -14.87
N ALA A 219 -7.42 13.31 -14.95
CA ALA A 219 -7.26 14.78 -14.88
C ALA A 219 -6.10 15.32 -15.74
N GLY A 220 -5.92 14.79 -16.96
CA GLY A 220 -4.87 15.20 -17.89
C GLY A 220 -3.48 14.64 -17.60
N VAL A 221 -3.34 13.76 -16.60
CA VAL A 221 -2.07 13.08 -16.29
C VAL A 221 -2.08 11.68 -16.88
N PHE A 222 -0.97 11.29 -17.52
CA PHE A 222 -0.82 10.02 -18.24
C PHE A 222 0.27 9.10 -17.64
N ARG A 223 1.20 9.66 -16.87
CA ARG A 223 2.31 8.95 -16.22
C ARG A 223 2.49 9.46 -14.79
N ASP A 224 3.08 8.66 -13.94
CA ASP A 224 3.43 9.07 -12.56
C ASP A 224 4.37 10.28 -12.60
N ASN A 225 3.99 11.37 -11.94
CA ASN A 225 4.77 12.61 -12.00
C ASN A 225 5.95 12.63 -11.00
N ASN A 226 6.13 11.58 -10.23
CA ASN A 226 7.30 11.38 -9.39
C ASN A 226 8.46 10.70 -10.13
N LEU A 227 8.16 10.00 -11.22
CA LEU A 227 9.17 9.30 -12.02
C LEU A 227 10.22 10.28 -12.56
N ARG A 228 11.49 9.97 -12.29
CA ARG A 228 12.64 10.78 -12.72
C ARG A 228 13.49 9.96 -13.69
N GLU A 229 13.31 10.20 -14.97
CA GLU A 229 14.08 9.50 -16.03
C GLU A 229 15.54 9.94 -16.05
N ASP A 230 15.81 11.20 -15.67
CA ASP A 230 17.14 11.84 -15.61
C ASP A 230 17.84 11.69 -14.26
N ILE A 231 17.37 10.77 -13.40
CA ILE A 231 18.00 10.53 -12.09
C ILE A 231 19.45 10.08 -12.25
N SER A 232 20.37 10.59 -11.44
CA SER A 232 21.75 10.17 -11.39
C SER A 232 22.26 10.06 -9.96
N LEU A 233 23.17 9.11 -9.71
CA LEU A 233 23.76 8.90 -8.39
C LEU A 233 24.56 10.12 -7.90
N GLU A 234 25.22 10.85 -8.82
CA GLU A 234 25.97 12.05 -8.50
C GLU A 234 25.06 13.15 -7.92
N LYS A 235 23.91 13.40 -8.58
CA LYS A 235 22.92 14.39 -8.10
C LYS A 235 22.28 13.94 -6.77
N MET A 236 22.05 12.64 -6.59
CA MET A 236 21.52 12.10 -5.35
C MET A 236 22.49 12.28 -4.19
N ALA A 237 23.77 12.04 -4.39
CA ALA A 237 24.82 12.19 -3.37
C ALA A 237 24.91 13.61 -2.79
N GLU A 238 24.54 14.64 -3.56
CA GLU A 238 24.52 16.05 -3.13
C GLU A 238 23.35 16.39 -2.19
N LEU A 239 22.31 15.53 -2.11
CA LEU A 239 21.13 15.81 -1.31
C LEU A 239 21.43 15.65 0.20
N LYS A 240 20.87 16.57 0.97
CA LYS A 240 21.00 16.55 2.43
C LYS A 240 19.98 15.58 3.06
N PRO A 241 20.34 14.89 4.14
CA PRO A 241 19.39 14.11 4.92
C PRO A 241 18.20 14.94 5.41
N VAL A 242 17.02 14.32 5.43
CA VAL A 242 15.75 15.00 5.76
C VAL A 242 15.40 14.84 7.25
N PHE A 243 15.55 13.64 7.79
CA PHE A 243 15.06 13.30 9.13
C PHE A 243 16.12 13.45 10.23
N ASP A 244 17.38 13.19 9.93
CA ASP A 244 18.52 13.54 10.80
C ASP A 244 19.57 14.29 10.00
N ARG A 245 19.60 15.61 10.14
CA ARG A 245 20.49 16.48 9.37
C ARG A 245 21.98 16.31 9.69
N ALA A 246 22.31 15.79 10.86
CA ALA A 246 23.68 15.67 11.33
C ALA A 246 24.36 14.35 10.99
N GLY A 247 23.60 13.26 10.98
CA GLY A 247 24.16 11.91 10.79
C GLY A 247 23.21 10.94 10.10
N GLY A 248 22.19 11.44 9.42
CA GLY A 248 21.23 10.62 8.69
C GLY A 248 21.67 10.28 7.28
N THR A 249 20.98 9.31 6.69
CA THR A 249 21.21 8.82 5.33
C THR A 249 20.00 9.02 4.41
N ILE A 250 18.80 9.17 4.99
CA ILE A 250 17.55 9.24 4.25
C ILE A 250 17.34 10.65 3.67
N THR A 251 17.12 10.71 2.36
CA THR A 251 16.91 11.94 1.60
C THR A 251 15.58 11.93 0.86
N ALA A 252 15.25 13.04 0.22
CA ALA A 252 14.08 13.13 -0.66
C ALA A 252 14.20 12.28 -1.95
N ALA A 253 15.36 11.71 -2.26
CA ALA A 253 15.55 10.87 -3.44
C ALA A 253 15.51 9.37 -3.13
N ASN A 254 15.81 8.96 -1.89
CA ASN A 254 15.79 7.56 -1.47
C ASN A 254 14.61 7.22 -0.52
N SER A 255 13.59 8.09 -0.52
CA SER A 255 12.31 7.91 0.16
C SER A 255 11.15 8.32 -0.75
N THR A 256 9.95 7.79 -0.48
CA THR A 256 8.75 8.18 -1.23
C THR A 256 8.30 9.59 -0.86
N PRO A 257 7.89 10.42 -1.83
CA PRO A 257 7.22 11.68 -1.52
C PRO A 257 5.79 11.44 -1.05
N LEU A 258 5.21 12.43 -0.39
CA LEU A 258 3.75 12.48 -0.20
C LEU A 258 3.07 12.49 -1.56
N THR A 259 2.09 11.62 -1.73
CA THR A 259 1.54 11.27 -3.04
C THR A 259 0.03 11.13 -2.99
N ASP A 260 -0.62 11.58 -4.04
CA ASP A 260 -2.05 11.44 -4.29
C ASP A 260 -2.27 10.38 -5.36
N GLY A 261 -3.27 9.53 -5.20
CA GLY A 261 -3.59 8.51 -6.20
C GLY A 261 -4.53 7.41 -5.70
N ALA A 262 -4.98 6.58 -6.62
CA ALA A 262 -5.89 5.46 -6.35
C ALA A 262 -5.56 4.24 -7.20
N SER A 263 -5.85 3.07 -6.68
CA SER A 263 -5.69 1.78 -7.36
C SER A 263 -6.77 0.78 -6.97
N THR A 264 -7.03 -0.16 -7.87
CA THR A 264 -8.05 -1.20 -7.74
C THR A 264 -7.51 -2.53 -8.25
N VAL A 265 -8.04 -3.65 -7.73
CA VAL A 265 -7.73 -5.00 -8.22
C VAL A 265 -8.98 -5.88 -8.14
N LEU A 266 -9.21 -6.67 -9.18
CA LEU A 266 -10.32 -7.61 -9.28
C LEU A 266 -9.86 -9.03 -8.95
N LEU A 267 -10.53 -9.65 -7.98
CA LEU A 267 -10.34 -11.03 -7.57
C LEU A 267 -11.63 -11.82 -7.82
N ALA A 268 -11.49 -13.10 -8.17
CA ALA A 268 -12.65 -13.97 -8.37
C ALA A 268 -12.30 -15.44 -8.15
N SER A 269 -13.35 -16.28 -8.08
CA SER A 269 -13.19 -17.72 -8.28
C SER A 269 -12.88 -18.03 -9.76
N GLU A 270 -12.24 -19.16 -10.03
CA GLU A 270 -11.97 -19.60 -11.43
C GLU A 270 -13.26 -19.73 -12.23
N GLU A 271 -14.33 -20.22 -11.60
CA GLU A 271 -15.62 -20.41 -12.23
C GLU A 271 -16.27 -19.08 -12.64
N TRP A 272 -16.14 -18.05 -11.81
CA TRP A 272 -16.64 -16.72 -12.12
C TRP A 272 -15.88 -16.08 -13.29
N ALA A 273 -14.55 -16.23 -13.29
CA ALA A 273 -13.67 -15.76 -14.36
C ALA A 273 -13.97 -16.48 -15.68
N ALA A 274 -14.09 -17.82 -15.65
CA ALA A 274 -14.36 -18.63 -16.82
C ALA A 274 -15.72 -18.30 -17.46
N LYS A 275 -16.79 -18.10 -16.67
CA LYS A 275 -18.11 -17.69 -17.16
C LYS A 275 -18.10 -16.36 -17.92
N ARG A 276 -17.10 -15.52 -17.68
CA ARG A 276 -16.92 -14.20 -18.32
C ARG A 276 -15.83 -14.18 -19.36
N ASN A 277 -15.18 -15.32 -19.62
CA ASN A 277 -14.02 -15.43 -20.50
C ASN A 277 -12.87 -14.46 -20.11
N LEU A 278 -12.70 -14.21 -18.81
CA LEU A 278 -11.63 -13.37 -18.30
C LEU A 278 -10.38 -14.21 -18.02
N PRO A 279 -9.21 -13.83 -18.55
CA PRO A 279 -7.97 -14.55 -18.28
C PRO A 279 -7.55 -14.38 -16.82
N VAL A 280 -7.13 -15.47 -16.20
CA VAL A 280 -6.49 -15.43 -14.87
C VAL A 280 -5.04 -15.05 -15.06
N GLN A 281 -4.59 -13.97 -14.41
CA GLN A 281 -3.19 -13.55 -14.47
C GLN A 281 -2.33 -14.33 -13.46
N ALA A 282 -2.82 -14.48 -12.24
CA ALA A 282 -2.16 -15.23 -11.18
C ALA A 282 -3.19 -15.71 -10.16
N TYR A 283 -2.75 -16.54 -9.21
CA TYR A 283 -3.56 -16.97 -8.07
C TYR A 283 -2.97 -16.42 -6.77
N LEU A 284 -3.82 -15.84 -5.93
CA LEU A 284 -3.50 -15.47 -4.57
C LEU A 284 -3.59 -16.73 -3.70
N THR A 285 -2.46 -17.25 -3.25
CA THR A 285 -2.40 -18.57 -2.57
C THR A 285 -2.22 -18.46 -1.08
N PHE A 286 -1.42 -17.51 -0.61
CA PHE A 286 -1.16 -17.28 0.81
C PHE A 286 -1.13 -15.78 1.12
N GLY A 287 -1.50 -15.43 2.34
CA GLY A 287 -1.41 -14.09 2.87
C GLY A 287 -1.20 -14.08 4.38
N ARG A 288 -0.38 -13.15 4.87
CA ARG A 288 -0.06 -13.02 6.29
C ARG A 288 0.06 -11.56 6.69
N THR A 289 -0.48 -11.24 7.86
CA THR A 289 -0.26 -9.97 8.53
C THR A 289 0.48 -10.20 9.83
N ALA A 290 1.46 -9.37 10.14
CA ALA A 290 2.20 -9.39 11.40
C ALA A 290 2.35 -7.99 11.97
N ALA A 291 2.73 -7.91 13.24
CA ALA A 291 3.07 -6.68 13.93
C ALA A 291 4.32 -6.88 14.79
N VAL A 292 4.99 -5.77 15.08
CA VAL A 292 6.14 -5.69 15.98
C VAL A 292 5.89 -4.65 17.07
N ASP A 293 6.50 -4.83 18.23
CA ASP A 293 6.47 -3.82 19.30
C ASP A 293 7.51 -2.71 19.02
N TYR A 294 7.15 -1.81 18.11
CA TYR A 294 8.01 -0.70 17.75
C TYR A 294 8.22 0.31 18.90
N VAL A 295 7.33 0.32 19.91
CA VAL A 295 7.48 1.17 21.10
C VAL A 295 8.58 0.62 21.99
N ALA A 296 8.73 -0.71 22.07
CA ALA A 296 9.84 -1.36 22.75
C ALA A 296 11.14 -1.40 21.91
N GLY A 297 11.15 -0.80 20.71
CA GLY A 297 12.35 -0.67 19.88
C GLY A 297 12.57 -1.78 18.87
N GLU A 298 11.53 -2.55 18.51
CA GLU A 298 11.65 -3.62 17.49
C GLU A 298 11.74 -3.11 16.05
N GLY A 299 11.76 -1.79 15.83
CA GLY A 299 11.81 -1.16 14.52
C GLY A 299 10.44 -1.06 13.85
N LEU A 300 9.94 0.18 13.66
CA LEU A 300 8.58 0.45 13.17
C LEU A 300 8.27 -0.28 11.85
N LEU A 301 9.24 -0.40 10.96
CA LEU A 301 9.04 -0.95 9.61
C LEU A 301 9.55 -2.39 9.45
N MET A 302 9.84 -3.09 10.56
CA MET A 302 10.38 -4.45 10.55
C MET A 302 9.33 -5.56 10.53
N ALA A 303 8.05 -5.28 10.73
CA ALA A 303 6.99 -6.28 10.73
C ALA A 303 6.91 -7.16 9.45
N PRO A 304 7.26 -6.67 8.25
CA PRO A 304 7.36 -7.52 7.06
C PRO A 304 8.32 -8.71 7.22
N THR A 305 9.38 -8.59 8.03
CA THR A 305 10.32 -9.70 8.28
C THR A 305 9.63 -10.86 8.94
N VAL A 306 8.74 -10.57 9.89
CA VAL A 306 7.91 -11.54 10.62
C VAL A 306 6.84 -12.11 9.70
N ALA A 307 6.07 -11.23 9.01
CA ALA A 307 4.99 -11.67 8.11
C ALA A 307 5.49 -12.63 7.03
N VAL A 308 6.62 -12.32 6.38
CA VAL A 308 7.21 -13.19 5.37
C VAL A 308 7.75 -14.48 5.98
N SER A 309 8.41 -14.42 7.14
CA SER A 309 8.90 -15.61 7.82
C SER A 309 7.75 -16.59 8.12
N ASP A 310 6.66 -16.12 8.70
CA ASP A 310 5.50 -16.94 9.02
C ASP A 310 4.85 -17.51 7.75
N LEU A 311 4.72 -16.68 6.72
CA LEU A 311 4.18 -17.05 5.42
C LEU A 311 4.97 -18.20 4.77
N LEU A 312 6.31 -18.11 4.79
CA LEU A 312 7.20 -19.16 4.28
C LEU A 312 7.05 -20.47 5.07
N LYS A 313 6.88 -20.39 6.40
CA LYS A 313 6.65 -21.56 7.23
C LYS A 313 5.32 -22.25 6.91
N GLU A 314 4.25 -21.47 6.80
CA GLU A 314 2.90 -21.97 6.50
C GLU A 314 2.80 -22.57 5.09
N SER A 315 3.49 -21.98 4.11
CA SER A 315 3.51 -22.47 2.73
C SER A 315 4.53 -23.58 2.46
N ASN A 316 5.37 -23.90 3.45
CA ASN A 316 6.51 -24.81 3.30
C ASN A 316 7.45 -24.42 2.15
N LEU A 317 7.71 -23.11 2.03
CA LEU A 317 8.60 -22.53 1.03
C LEU A 317 9.83 -21.91 1.70
N THR A 318 10.89 -21.76 0.91
CA THR A 318 12.07 -20.97 1.27
C THR A 318 12.01 -19.59 0.60
N LEU A 319 12.81 -18.66 1.09
CA LEU A 319 12.88 -17.31 0.50
C LEU A 319 13.39 -17.34 -0.95
N GLN A 320 14.09 -18.40 -1.38
CA GLN A 320 14.67 -18.56 -2.71
C GLN A 320 13.74 -19.22 -3.73
N ASP A 321 12.52 -19.64 -3.32
CA ASP A 321 11.54 -20.32 -4.19
C ASP A 321 10.71 -19.37 -5.06
N PHE A 322 11.11 -18.10 -5.14
CA PHE A 322 10.40 -17.07 -5.88
C PHE A 322 11.16 -16.58 -7.10
N ASP A 323 10.41 -16.30 -8.15
CA ASP A 323 10.93 -15.72 -9.39
C ASP A 323 10.93 -14.18 -9.33
N TYR A 324 10.00 -13.60 -8.56
CA TYR A 324 9.87 -12.15 -8.38
C TYR A 324 9.59 -11.80 -6.93
N TYR A 325 10.13 -10.65 -6.50
CA TYR A 325 9.89 -10.04 -5.20
C TYR A 325 9.37 -8.62 -5.41
N GLU A 326 8.17 -8.35 -4.95
CA GLU A 326 7.59 -7.01 -4.88
C GLU A 326 7.61 -6.54 -3.42
N ILE A 327 8.67 -5.84 -3.05
CA ILE A 327 8.83 -5.24 -1.72
C ILE A 327 8.48 -3.76 -1.81
N HIS A 328 7.51 -3.33 -1.03
CA HIS A 328 7.14 -1.92 -0.94
C HIS A 328 8.34 -1.08 -0.48
N GLU A 329 8.61 -0.03 -1.22
CA GLU A 329 9.73 0.88 -0.99
C GLU A 329 9.22 2.19 -0.34
N ALA A 330 8.78 2.17 0.91
CA ALA A 330 8.48 3.43 1.62
C ALA A 330 9.76 4.27 1.77
N PHE A 331 10.86 3.58 2.08
CA PHE A 331 12.22 4.10 2.16
C PHE A 331 13.18 3.03 1.63
N ALA A 332 14.24 3.43 0.94
CA ALA A 332 15.27 2.49 0.51
C ALA A 332 15.93 1.78 1.72
N ALA A 333 16.17 2.52 2.80
CA ALA A 333 16.70 1.97 4.05
C ALA A 333 15.83 0.86 4.63
N GLN A 334 14.50 0.99 4.61
CA GLN A 334 13.57 -0.03 5.10
C GLN A 334 13.67 -1.32 4.30
N VAL A 335 13.75 -1.25 2.97
CA VAL A 335 13.93 -2.43 2.12
C VAL A 335 15.25 -3.13 2.45
N LEU A 336 16.35 -2.37 2.53
CA LEU A 336 17.67 -2.88 2.83
C LEU A 336 17.77 -3.51 4.22
N ALA A 337 17.14 -2.88 5.24
CA ALA A 337 17.07 -3.42 6.59
C ALA A 337 16.29 -4.76 6.62
N THR A 338 15.16 -4.83 5.90
CA THR A 338 14.38 -6.08 5.76
C THR A 338 15.23 -7.21 5.17
N LEU A 339 15.99 -6.92 4.10
CA LEU A 339 16.84 -7.92 3.46
C LEU A 339 18.00 -8.36 4.37
N LYS A 340 18.67 -7.42 5.05
CA LYS A 340 19.72 -7.76 6.05
C LYS A 340 19.17 -8.59 7.20
N ALA A 341 17.94 -8.31 7.65
CA ALA A 341 17.30 -9.07 8.73
C ALA A 341 17.09 -10.55 8.31
N TRP A 342 16.65 -10.80 7.09
CA TRP A 342 16.52 -12.17 6.58
C TRP A 342 17.84 -12.90 6.40
N GLU A 343 18.94 -12.17 6.18
CA GLU A 343 20.31 -12.69 6.07
C GLU A 343 20.99 -12.89 7.44
N SER A 344 20.43 -12.36 8.54
CA SER A 344 20.99 -12.43 9.87
C SER A 344 20.55 -13.70 10.61
N ASP A 345 21.50 -14.57 10.92
CA ASP A 345 21.27 -15.75 11.78
C ASP A 345 20.74 -15.37 13.15
N ASP A 346 21.32 -14.33 13.76
CA ASP A 346 20.93 -13.85 15.08
C ASP A 346 19.49 -13.34 15.10
N TYR A 347 19.12 -12.47 14.15
CA TYR A 347 17.77 -11.95 14.03
C TYR A 347 16.77 -13.07 13.74
N CYS A 348 17.08 -13.95 12.82
CA CYS A 348 16.18 -15.05 12.46
C CYS A 348 15.95 -16.03 13.62
N ARG A 349 16.97 -16.31 14.43
CA ARG A 349 16.82 -17.16 15.63
C ARG A 349 16.05 -16.46 16.73
N ASN A 350 16.45 -15.24 17.08
CA ASN A 350 15.95 -14.58 18.28
C ASN A 350 14.61 -13.89 18.07
N ARG A 351 14.32 -13.43 16.84
CA ARG A 351 13.11 -12.67 16.53
C ARG A 351 12.11 -13.44 15.68
N LEU A 352 12.56 -14.28 14.75
CA LEU A 352 11.70 -15.02 13.84
C LEU A 352 11.46 -16.47 14.26
N GLY A 353 12.14 -16.96 15.32
CA GLY A 353 12.04 -18.34 15.77
C GLY A 353 12.46 -19.36 14.72
N ARG A 354 13.47 -19.01 13.92
CA ARG A 354 14.07 -19.88 12.89
C ARG A 354 15.38 -20.50 13.40
N ASP A 355 15.75 -21.64 12.88
CA ASP A 355 17.02 -22.28 13.26
C ASP A 355 18.23 -21.58 12.63
N ARG A 356 18.02 -20.87 11.53
CA ARG A 356 19.05 -20.15 10.76
C ARG A 356 18.45 -18.98 9.98
N ALA A 357 19.29 -18.18 9.36
CA ALA A 357 18.87 -17.12 8.43
C ALA A 357 17.96 -17.66 7.33
N LEU A 358 17.01 -16.85 6.87
CA LEU A 358 16.19 -17.14 5.69
C LEU A 358 17.05 -17.09 4.41
N GLY A 359 18.14 -16.34 4.47
CA GLY A 359 19.09 -16.14 3.38
C GLY A 359 18.82 -14.91 2.52
N SER A 360 19.61 -14.74 1.48
CA SER A 360 19.52 -13.63 0.54
C SER A 360 18.53 -13.91 -0.60
N ILE A 361 18.02 -12.84 -1.20
CA ILE A 361 17.31 -12.90 -2.47
C ILE A 361 18.22 -12.46 -3.62
N ASP A 362 17.91 -12.92 -4.83
CA ASP A 362 18.51 -12.36 -6.03
C ASP A 362 17.95 -10.95 -6.29
N ARG A 363 18.79 -9.93 -6.17
CA ARG A 363 18.42 -8.52 -6.38
C ARG A 363 17.92 -8.22 -7.79
N ALA A 364 18.33 -9.03 -8.79
CA ALA A 364 17.81 -8.88 -10.15
C ALA A 364 16.32 -9.21 -10.27
N LYS A 365 15.77 -9.95 -9.30
CA LYS A 365 14.35 -10.32 -9.23
C LYS A 365 13.52 -9.34 -8.36
N LEU A 366 14.15 -8.34 -7.74
CA LEU A 366 13.50 -7.38 -6.85
C LEU A 366 12.94 -6.19 -7.64
N ASN A 367 11.64 -5.94 -7.49
CA ASN A 367 10.94 -4.78 -8.03
C ASN A 367 11.33 -4.50 -9.49
N VAL A 368 11.23 -5.54 -10.33
CA VAL A 368 11.79 -5.54 -11.71
C VAL A 368 11.15 -4.52 -12.64
N LYS A 369 10.00 -3.98 -12.27
CA LYS A 369 9.30 -2.90 -13.00
C LYS A 369 9.37 -1.55 -12.26
N GLY A 370 10.27 -1.42 -11.27
CA GLY A 370 10.30 -0.31 -10.33
C GLY A 370 9.19 -0.40 -9.28
N SER A 371 9.27 0.39 -8.22
CA SER A 371 8.29 0.38 -7.14
C SER A 371 8.03 1.78 -6.57
N SER A 372 7.68 1.86 -5.29
CA SER A 372 7.08 3.05 -4.69
C SER A 372 7.97 4.29 -4.68
N ILE A 373 9.29 4.15 -4.58
CA ILE A 373 10.20 5.30 -4.67
C ILE A 373 10.06 6.00 -6.03
N ALA A 374 9.94 5.21 -7.10
CA ALA A 374 9.79 5.74 -8.45
C ALA A 374 8.37 6.24 -8.74
N PHE A 375 7.36 5.43 -8.46
CA PHE A 375 5.98 5.76 -8.81
C PHE A 375 5.34 6.76 -7.84
N GLY A 376 5.69 6.71 -6.56
CA GLY A 376 4.99 7.36 -5.46
C GLY A 376 4.24 6.36 -4.60
N HIS A 377 3.71 6.86 -3.46
CA HIS A 377 3.10 6.05 -2.43
C HIS A 377 1.84 6.70 -1.85
N PRO A 378 0.70 6.63 -2.54
CA PRO A 378 -0.59 7.01 -1.94
C PRO A 378 -1.05 5.89 -1.01
N PHE A 379 -0.57 5.88 0.18
CA PHE A 379 -0.68 4.91 1.27
C PHE A 379 -1.57 3.69 0.99
N ALA A 380 -2.90 3.83 1.11
CA ALA A 380 -3.86 2.73 0.95
C ALA A 380 -3.90 2.15 -0.48
N ALA A 381 -3.48 2.91 -1.51
CA ALA A 381 -3.47 2.46 -2.90
C ALA A 381 -2.33 1.47 -3.21
N THR A 382 -1.27 1.48 -2.42
CA THR A 382 -0.02 0.77 -2.76
C THR A 382 -0.19 -0.74 -2.86
N GLY A 383 -0.98 -1.34 -1.98
CA GLY A 383 -1.18 -2.79 -1.97
C GLY A 383 -1.81 -3.33 -3.25
N ALA A 384 -2.89 -2.71 -3.74
CA ALA A 384 -3.56 -3.12 -4.99
C ALA A 384 -2.67 -2.87 -6.21
N ARG A 385 -1.88 -1.77 -6.23
CA ARG A 385 -0.88 -1.50 -7.27
C ARG A 385 0.15 -2.63 -7.34
N ILE A 386 0.75 -3.00 -6.22
CA ILE A 386 1.76 -4.07 -6.14
C ILE A 386 1.17 -5.41 -6.59
N LEU A 387 -0.02 -5.74 -6.08
CA LEU A 387 -0.71 -6.99 -6.42
C LEU A 387 -0.99 -7.09 -7.93
N ALA A 388 -1.46 -6.00 -8.55
CA ALA A 388 -1.74 -5.96 -9.98
C ALA A 388 -0.46 -6.06 -10.83
N VAL A 389 0.61 -5.37 -10.44
CA VAL A 389 1.92 -5.44 -11.12
C VAL A 389 2.47 -6.85 -11.08
N LEU A 390 2.51 -7.49 -9.91
CA LEU A 390 3.04 -8.84 -9.78
C LEU A 390 2.20 -9.87 -10.53
N ALA A 391 0.86 -9.77 -10.49
CA ALA A 391 0.00 -10.66 -11.24
C ALA A 391 0.24 -10.56 -12.75
N LYS A 392 0.32 -9.32 -13.29
CA LYS A 392 0.66 -9.09 -14.69
C LYS A 392 2.06 -9.63 -15.04
N LEU A 393 3.05 -9.38 -14.20
CA LEU A 393 4.43 -9.83 -14.41
C LEU A 393 4.50 -11.36 -14.54
N LEU A 394 3.87 -12.10 -13.63
CA LEU A 394 3.76 -13.56 -13.69
C LEU A 394 3.04 -14.04 -14.95
N HIS A 395 2.05 -13.30 -15.42
CA HIS A 395 1.26 -13.64 -16.60
C HIS A 395 2.03 -13.38 -17.91
N THR A 396 2.70 -12.23 -18.03
CA THR A 396 3.28 -11.77 -19.30
C THR A 396 4.75 -12.19 -19.50
N GLU A 397 5.53 -12.22 -18.42
CA GLU A 397 6.95 -12.57 -18.49
C GLU A 397 7.24 -13.98 -17.97
N GLY A 398 6.20 -14.65 -17.46
CA GLY A 398 6.31 -15.98 -16.87
C GLY A 398 6.79 -15.93 -15.42
N GLY A 399 7.11 -17.09 -14.89
CA GLY A 399 7.47 -17.25 -13.49
C GLY A 399 6.42 -18.09 -12.76
N ARG A 400 6.92 -18.85 -11.79
CA ARG A 400 6.05 -19.75 -11.00
C ARG A 400 5.44 -19.03 -9.81
N ARG A 401 6.24 -18.19 -9.11
CA ARG A 401 5.83 -17.54 -7.87
C ARG A 401 6.38 -16.14 -7.72
N GLY A 402 5.59 -15.29 -7.08
CA GLY A 402 6.00 -13.97 -6.63
C GLY A 402 5.65 -13.75 -5.17
N LEU A 403 6.53 -13.04 -4.46
CA LEU A 403 6.36 -12.65 -3.07
C LEU A 403 6.07 -11.15 -2.98
N ILE A 404 5.02 -10.78 -2.25
CA ILE A 404 4.70 -9.40 -1.89
C ILE A 404 5.04 -9.17 -0.42
N SER A 405 5.64 -8.01 -0.11
CA SER A 405 5.95 -7.57 1.24
C SER A 405 5.71 -6.06 1.37
N VAL A 406 4.80 -5.67 2.26
CA VAL A 406 4.39 -4.28 2.49
C VAL A 406 4.53 -3.94 3.96
N CYS A 407 5.38 -2.95 4.30
CA CYS A 407 5.41 -2.34 5.62
C CYS A 407 4.29 -1.33 5.80
N THR A 408 3.84 -1.13 7.03
CA THR A 408 2.78 -0.15 7.33
C THR A 408 3.09 0.65 8.58
N ALA A 409 2.48 1.81 8.72
CA ALA A 409 2.42 2.55 9.99
C ALA A 409 1.83 1.67 11.10
N GLY A 410 2.14 2.00 12.35
CA GLY A 410 1.71 1.22 13.52
C GLY A 410 2.49 -0.06 13.75
N GLY A 411 3.67 -0.22 13.15
CA GLY A 411 4.52 -1.41 13.36
C GLY A 411 3.94 -2.68 12.75
N MET A 412 3.19 -2.59 11.66
CA MET A 412 2.59 -3.76 11.00
C MET A 412 3.21 -4.04 9.63
N GLY A 413 2.96 -5.24 9.12
CA GLY A 413 3.38 -5.66 7.79
C GLY A 413 2.41 -6.66 7.19
N VAL A 414 2.23 -6.61 5.88
CA VAL A 414 1.37 -7.52 5.12
C VAL A 414 2.20 -8.18 4.05
N ALA A 415 2.13 -9.51 3.96
CA ALA A 415 2.80 -10.31 2.95
C ALA A 415 1.81 -11.18 2.19
N ALA A 416 2.10 -11.47 0.94
CA ALA A 416 1.28 -12.35 0.11
C ALA A 416 2.15 -13.15 -0.88
N ILE A 417 1.65 -14.32 -1.28
CA ILE A 417 2.23 -15.13 -2.35
C ILE A 417 1.24 -15.18 -3.52
N LEU A 418 1.73 -14.88 -4.70
CA LEU A 418 1.06 -15.17 -5.96
C LEU A 418 1.72 -16.35 -6.67
N GLU A 419 0.91 -17.20 -7.28
CA GLU A 419 1.35 -18.23 -8.21
C GLU A 419 0.86 -17.92 -9.62
N GLY A 420 1.74 -18.06 -10.61
CA GLY A 420 1.42 -17.83 -12.02
C GLY A 420 0.33 -18.79 -12.51
N ALA A 421 -0.53 -18.34 -13.41
CA ALA A 421 -1.64 -19.15 -13.93
C ALA A 421 -1.21 -20.44 -14.66
N GLY A 422 0.02 -20.45 -15.20
CA GLY A 422 0.61 -21.64 -15.83
C GLY A 422 1.29 -22.63 -14.86
N SER A 423 1.40 -22.29 -13.57
CA SER A 423 1.96 -23.20 -12.58
C SER A 423 0.93 -24.28 -12.22
N ALA A 424 1.36 -25.54 -12.16
CA ALA A 424 0.54 -26.59 -11.56
C ALA A 424 0.16 -26.16 -10.14
N GLY A 425 -1.13 -26.18 -9.80
CA GLY A 425 -1.61 -25.79 -8.48
C GLY A 425 -0.86 -26.50 -7.38
N PRO A 426 -0.87 -25.95 -6.14
CA PRO A 426 -0.26 -26.60 -5.00
C PRO A 426 -0.79 -28.03 -4.93
N ALA A 427 0.12 -29.01 -4.81
CA ALA A 427 -0.27 -30.36 -4.51
C ALA A 427 -1.20 -30.31 -3.28
N GLN A 428 -2.42 -30.81 -3.43
CA GLN A 428 -3.38 -30.87 -2.32
C GLN A 428 -2.70 -31.59 -1.17
N GLY A 429 -2.15 -30.81 -0.24
CA GLY A 429 -1.70 -31.33 1.03
C GLY A 429 -2.95 -31.84 1.74
N THR A 430 -3.10 -33.14 1.79
CA THR A 430 -4.02 -33.84 2.65
C THR A 430 -3.79 -33.31 4.07
N MET A 431 -4.75 -32.52 4.57
CA MET A 431 -4.81 -32.27 6.00
C MET A 431 -5.07 -33.64 6.68
N ALA A 432 -4.07 -34.12 7.41
CA ALA A 432 -4.22 -35.19 8.40
C ALA A 432 -4.66 -34.57 9.73
#